data_bda9adff8c3b717d3458c8268508a8fd
#
_entry.id   bda9adff8c3b717d3458c8268508a8fd
#
_cell.length_a   1.000
_cell.length_b   1.000
_cell.length_c   1.000
_cell.angle_alpha   90.00
_cell.angle_beta   90.00
_cell.angle_gamma   90.00
#
_symmetry.space_group_name_H-M   'P 1'
#
loop_
_entity.id
_entity.type
_entity.pdbx_description
1 polymer ?
#
loop_
_entity_poly.entity_id
_entity_poly.type
_entity_poly.pdbx_seq_one_letter_code
_entity_poly.pdbx_strand_id
1 'polypeptide(L)'
;LEMKIYEIKSQIAYNLWDTQSVKSIESSPASTEIPNSTIVVQSGRYKEFILGMKNTTDKPIYFFAAPHNVQPPQYSLGFKFKCLCINHAFTVKPGEFWYRVVRLNIDKDFRGDSFVIKHELIGVTEERMKEFEYKP
;
A
#
# COMPACT_ATOMS: atom_id res chain seq x y z
N LEU A 1 4.27 2.48 13.80
CA LEU A 1 4.17 3.01 12.44
C LEU A 1 3.01 2.36 11.71
N GLU A 2 2.17 3.18 11.14
CA GLU A 2 0.99 2.73 10.43
C GLU A 2 1.19 2.87 8.93
N MET A 3 0.76 1.87 8.19
CA MET A 3 0.54 2.00 6.78
C MET A 3 -0.83 2.64 6.55
N LYS A 4 -0.86 3.65 5.69
CA LYS A 4 -2.08 4.40 5.36
C LYS A 4 -2.37 4.25 3.88
N ILE A 5 -3.56 4.63 3.48
CA ILE A 5 -3.93 4.67 2.08
C ILE A 5 -4.22 6.11 1.64
N TYR A 6 -3.94 6.39 0.37
CA TYR A 6 -4.01 7.73 -0.19
C TYR A 6 -4.68 7.71 -1.55
N GLU A 7 -5.35 8.79 -1.89
CA GLU A 7 -5.80 9.01 -3.26
C GLU A 7 -4.59 9.26 -4.17
N ILE A 8 -4.74 8.94 -5.45
CA ILE A 8 -3.72 9.23 -6.46
C ILE A 8 -3.93 10.65 -6.96
N LYS A 9 -2.83 11.39 -7.16
CA LYS A 9 -2.89 12.73 -7.74
C LYS A 9 -3.63 12.71 -9.07
N SER A 10 -4.48 13.71 -9.32
CA SER A 10 -5.18 13.84 -10.58
C SER A 10 -4.20 14.25 -11.70
N GLN A 11 -4.50 13.82 -12.91
CA GLN A 11 -3.79 14.26 -14.13
C GLN A 11 -2.29 13.94 -14.14
N ILE A 12 -1.88 12.88 -13.44
CA ILE A 12 -0.50 12.40 -13.55
C ILE A 12 -0.48 10.99 -14.14
N ALA A 13 0.61 10.68 -14.81
CA ALA A 13 0.89 9.31 -15.23
C ALA A 13 1.45 8.51 -14.04
N TYR A 14 1.01 7.28 -13.89
CA TYR A 14 1.54 6.37 -12.89
C TYR A 14 1.48 4.94 -13.40
N ASN A 15 2.30 4.07 -12.83
CA ASN A 15 2.30 2.66 -13.17
C ASN A 15 1.70 1.85 -12.03
N LEU A 16 0.78 0.95 -12.37
CA LEU A 16 0.23 0.03 -11.39
C LEU A 16 1.35 -0.83 -10.82
N TRP A 17 1.32 -1.05 -9.52
CA TRP A 17 2.32 -1.82 -8.75
C TRP A 17 3.69 -1.15 -8.60
N ASP A 18 3.84 0.10 -9.05
CA ASP A 18 5.04 0.88 -8.78
C ASP A 18 5.28 0.96 -7.26
N THR A 19 6.49 0.63 -6.83
CA THR A 19 6.87 0.54 -5.42
C THR A 19 8.21 1.23 -5.23
N GLN A 20 8.22 2.31 -4.45
CA GLN A 20 9.42 3.12 -4.24
C GLN A 20 9.44 3.73 -2.85
N SER A 21 10.64 4.08 -2.38
CA SER A 21 10.83 4.97 -1.25
C SER A 21 11.38 6.30 -1.78
N VAL A 22 10.70 7.39 -1.48
CA VAL A 22 11.03 8.72 -1.99
C VAL A 22 11.23 9.70 -0.85
N LYS A 23 11.80 10.87 -1.15
CA LYS A 23 12.16 11.86 -0.11
C LYS A 23 10.96 12.39 0.66
N SER A 24 9.81 12.50 0.01
CA SER A 24 8.61 13.06 0.63
C SER A 24 7.37 12.57 -0.10
N ILE A 25 6.22 12.73 0.54
CA ILE A 25 4.94 12.39 -0.08
C ILE A 25 4.68 13.23 -1.34
N GLU A 26 5.17 14.45 -1.38
CA GLU A 26 5.03 15.33 -2.55
C GLU A 26 5.75 14.80 -3.78
N SER A 27 6.80 14.02 -3.56
CA SER A 27 7.57 13.36 -4.64
C SER A 27 6.92 12.08 -5.13
N SER A 28 5.82 11.64 -4.51
CA SER A 28 5.10 10.42 -4.86
C SER A 28 3.81 10.74 -5.65
N PRO A 29 3.14 9.73 -6.22
CA PRO A 29 1.83 9.95 -6.83
C PRO A 29 0.69 10.10 -5.83
N ALA A 30 0.96 10.02 -4.52
CA ALA A 30 -0.07 10.16 -3.49
C ALA A 30 -0.53 11.61 -3.32
N SER A 31 -1.83 11.82 -3.20
CA SER A 31 -2.40 13.12 -2.89
C SER A 31 -2.84 13.18 -1.42
N THR A 32 -4.12 13.06 -1.13
CA THR A 32 -4.64 13.16 0.23
C THR A 32 -4.81 11.79 0.85
N GLU A 33 -4.59 11.69 2.14
CA GLU A 33 -4.87 10.47 2.91
C GLU A 33 -6.36 10.16 2.87
N ILE A 34 -6.70 8.89 2.67
CA ILE A 34 -8.07 8.41 2.73
C ILE A 34 -8.41 8.14 4.20
N PRO A 35 -9.38 8.87 4.79
CA PRO A 35 -9.67 8.72 6.21
C PRO A 35 -10.12 7.32 6.59
N ASN A 36 -9.68 6.85 7.75
CA ASN A 36 -10.07 5.57 8.34
C ASN A 36 -9.83 4.35 7.43
N SER A 37 -8.91 4.46 6.48
CA SER A 37 -8.60 3.40 5.52
C SER A 37 -9.86 2.89 4.79
N THR A 38 -10.82 3.78 4.53
CA THR A 38 -12.11 3.44 3.93
C THR A 38 -12.23 4.04 2.55
N ILE A 39 -12.29 3.18 1.52
CA ILE A 39 -12.48 3.63 0.14
C ILE A 39 -13.95 3.50 -0.27
N VAL A 40 -14.41 4.45 -1.07
CA VAL A 40 -15.73 4.39 -1.71
C VAL A 40 -15.60 3.60 -3.00
N VAL A 41 -16.48 2.62 -3.19
CA VAL A 41 -16.37 1.68 -4.29
C VAL A 41 -17.72 1.45 -4.96
N GLN A 42 -17.69 0.86 -6.15
CA GLN A 42 -18.88 0.45 -6.89
C GLN A 42 -18.76 -1.03 -7.27
N SER A 43 -19.89 -1.72 -7.23
CA SER A 43 -19.98 -3.15 -7.60
C SER A 43 -19.42 -3.36 -9.00
N GLY A 44 -18.64 -4.41 -9.18
CA GLY A 44 -18.08 -4.80 -10.47
C GLY A 44 -17.01 -3.88 -11.00
N ARG A 45 -16.57 -2.90 -10.23
CA ARG A 45 -15.53 -1.93 -10.62
C ARG A 45 -14.23 -2.24 -9.87
N TYR A 46 -13.21 -1.43 -10.11
CA TYR A 46 -11.99 -1.48 -9.33
C TYR A 46 -11.67 -0.09 -8.78
N LYS A 47 -10.87 -0.06 -7.73
CA LYS A 47 -10.34 1.18 -7.17
C LYS A 47 -8.83 1.09 -7.13
N GLU A 48 -8.16 2.10 -7.66
CA GLU A 48 -6.70 2.26 -7.54
C GLU A 48 -6.40 3.32 -6.51
N PHE A 49 -5.39 3.04 -5.69
CA PHE A 49 -5.00 3.94 -4.61
C PHE A 49 -3.54 3.67 -4.24
N ILE A 50 -3.02 4.46 -3.31
CA ILE A 50 -1.64 4.34 -2.85
C ILE A 50 -1.64 3.75 -1.44
N LEU A 51 -0.83 2.71 -1.24
CA LEU A 51 -0.39 2.30 0.08
C LEU A 51 0.86 3.09 0.42
N GLY A 52 0.90 3.69 1.60
CA GLY A 52 2.04 4.50 1.95
C GLY A 52 2.40 4.44 3.42
N MET A 53 3.66 4.68 3.70
CA MET A 53 4.19 4.76 5.06
C MET A 53 5.33 5.76 5.10
N LYS A 54 5.22 6.72 6.02
CA LYS A 54 6.29 7.68 6.27
C LYS A 54 7.13 7.20 7.45
N ASN A 55 8.45 7.15 7.27
CA ASN A 55 9.36 6.89 8.37
C ASN A 55 9.62 8.18 9.14
N THR A 56 8.94 8.34 10.27
CA THR A 56 9.08 9.49 11.15
C THR A 56 10.16 9.31 12.22
N THR A 57 10.88 8.20 12.18
CA THR A 57 11.97 7.91 13.12
C THR A 57 13.32 8.41 12.58
N ASP A 58 14.34 8.33 13.39
CA ASP A 58 15.71 8.72 13.02
C ASP A 58 16.56 7.56 12.51
N LYS A 59 15.95 6.38 12.33
CA LYS A 59 16.62 5.16 11.87
C LYS A 59 15.89 4.55 10.67
N PRO A 60 16.60 3.81 9.81
CA PRO A 60 15.95 3.06 8.75
C PRO A 60 14.98 2.03 9.32
N ILE A 61 13.88 1.82 8.62
CA ILE A 61 12.91 0.77 8.96
C ILE A 61 12.97 -0.30 7.90
N TYR A 62 13.09 -1.55 8.35
CA TYR A 62 13.07 -2.73 7.50
C TYR A 62 11.79 -3.50 7.80
N PHE A 63 11.02 -3.81 6.77
CA PHE A 63 9.72 -4.44 7.00
C PHE A 63 9.28 -5.34 5.84
N PHE A 64 8.39 -6.28 6.17
CA PHE A 64 7.54 -6.96 5.21
C PHE A 64 6.17 -6.32 5.25
N ALA A 65 5.58 -6.08 4.08
CA ALA A 65 4.17 -5.72 4.02
C ALA A 65 3.34 -6.99 4.25
N ALA A 66 2.56 -7.01 5.31
CA ALA A 66 1.74 -8.16 5.65
C ALA A 66 0.55 -8.30 4.69
N PRO A 67 -0.10 -9.48 4.67
CA PRO A 67 -1.30 -9.66 3.88
C PRO A 67 -2.38 -8.62 4.19
N HIS A 68 -3.13 -8.24 3.18
CA HIS A 68 -4.19 -7.25 3.33
C HIS A 68 -5.35 -7.80 4.13
N ASN A 69 -5.96 -6.95 4.94
CA ASN A 69 -7.24 -7.20 5.55
C ASN A 69 -8.26 -6.26 4.92
N VAL A 70 -9.17 -6.80 4.15
CA VAL A 70 -10.21 -6.05 3.44
C VAL A 70 -11.56 -6.45 4.01
N GLN A 71 -12.39 -5.48 4.40
CA GLN A 71 -13.71 -5.71 4.96
C GLN A 71 -14.79 -5.03 4.11
N PRO A 72 -15.80 -5.74 3.62
CA PRO A 72 -16.06 -7.18 3.79
C PRO A 72 -15.23 -8.05 2.83
N PRO A 73 -14.61 -9.13 3.31
CA PRO A 73 -13.67 -9.90 2.49
C PRO A 73 -14.32 -10.69 1.36
N GLN A 74 -15.56 -11.14 1.55
CA GLN A 74 -16.23 -11.99 0.57
C GLN A 74 -16.54 -11.29 -0.76
N TYR A 75 -16.56 -9.97 -0.79
CA TYR A 75 -16.85 -9.19 -2.00
C TYR A 75 -15.62 -8.57 -2.64
N SER A 76 -14.47 -8.77 -2.04
CA SER A 76 -13.21 -8.33 -2.60
C SER A 76 -12.66 -9.44 -3.48
N LEU A 77 -12.41 -9.14 -4.76
CA LEU A 77 -11.69 -10.03 -5.65
C LEU A 77 -10.18 -9.92 -5.44
N GLY A 78 -9.83 -9.14 -4.43
CA GLY A 78 -8.49 -9.00 -3.94
C GLY A 78 -7.61 -8.09 -4.79
N PHE A 79 -6.43 -7.89 -4.25
CA PHE A 79 -5.38 -7.19 -4.96
C PHE A 79 -4.74 -8.17 -5.93
N LYS A 80 -4.67 -7.81 -7.20
CA LYS A 80 -3.89 -8.60 -8.15
C LYS A 80 -2.42 -8.32 -7.93
N PHE A 81 -1.81 -9.10 -7.07
CA PHE A 81 -0.38 -9.02 -6.85
C PHE A 81 0.38 -10.01 -7.69
N LYS A 82 1.48 -9.57 -8.19
CA LYS A 82 2.64 -10.44 -8.20
C LYS A 82 3.16 -10.43 -6.78
N CYS A 83 3.23 -11.57 -6.13
CA CYS A 83 3.57 -11.75 -4.71
C CYS A 83 4.90 -11.12 -4.31
N LEU A 84 4.98 -9.81 -4.35
CA LEU A 84 6.17 -9.10 -3.86
C LEU A 84 6.15 -8.95 -2.36
N CYS A 85 4.96 -9.07 -1.75
CA CYS A 85 4.78 -8.75 -0.35
C CYS A 85 5.20 -9.87 0.61
N ILE A 86 5.26 -11.11 0.15
CA ILE A 86 5.49 -12.25 1.04
C ILE A 86 6.97 -12.56 1.20
N ASN A 87 7.76 -12.39 0.14
CA ASN A 87 9.17 -12.80 0.10
C ASN A 87 10.16 -11.65 -0.01
N HIS A 88 9.70 -10.40 0.12
CA HIS A 88 10.56 -9.23 -0.05
C HIS A 88 10.44 -8.28 1.12
N ALA A 89 11.56 -7.89 1.67
CA ALA A 89 11.65 -6.84 2.67
C ALA A 89 11.90 -5.50 1.99
N PHE A 90 11.32 -4.47 2.56
CA PHE A 90 11.48 -3.10 2.08
C PHE A 90 12.26 -2.28 3.12
N THR A 91 12.98 -1.29 2.64
CA THR A 91 13.71 -0.35 3.49
C THR A 91 13.18 1.05 3.28
N VAL A 92 12.88 1.73 4.38
CA VAL A 92 12.50 3.14 4.36
C VAL A 92 13.47 3.93 5.23
N LYS A 93 14.23 4.83 4.62
CA LYS A 93 15.20 5.66 5.33
C LYS A 93 14.48 6.72 6.16
N PRO A 94 15.15 7.28 7.19
CA PRO A 94 14.57 8.35 8.00
C PRO A 94 14.03 9.49 7.14
N GLY A 95 12.80 9.90 7.42
CA GLY A 95 12.14 10.99 6.72
C GLY A 95 11.57 10.63 5.35
N GLU A 96 11.85 9.44 4.83
CA GLU A 96 11.36 9.03 3.52
C GLU A 96 9.91 8.52 3.58
N PHE A 97 9.26 8.57 2.43
CA PHE A 97 7.92 8.04 2.23
C PHE A 97 7.99 6.84 1.29
N TRP A 98 7.58 5.67 1.78
CA TRP A 98 7.44 4.47 0.98
C TRP A 98 6.03 4.38 0.45
N TYR A 99 5.88 4.02 -0.83
CA TYR A 99 4.56 3.84 -1.42
C TYR A 99 4.52 2.67 -2.40
N ARG A 100 3.31 2.18 -2.62
CA ARG A 100 3.00 1.24 -3.67
C ARG A 100 1.65 1.60 -4.28
N VAL A 101 1.58 1.57 -5.61
CA VAL A 101 0.32 1.77 -6.33
C VAL A 101 -0.39 0.44 -6.43
N VAL A 102 -1.63 0.37 -5.95
CA VAL A 102 -2.38 -0.88 -5.88
C VAL A 102 -3.77 -0.74 -6.49
N ARG A 103 -4.35 -1.89 -6.85
CA ARG A 103 -5.71 -1.97 -7.37
C ARG A 103 -6.49 -3.01 -6.58
N LEU A 104 -7.68 -2.65 -6.12
CA LEU A 104 -8.63 -3.55 -5.51
C LEU A 104 -9.80 -3.75 -6.46
N ASN A 105 -10.11 -5.01 -6.77
CA ASN A 105 -11.27 -5.36 -7.60
C ASN A 105 -12.47 -5.70 -6.72
N ILE A 106 -13.63 -5.19 -7.11
CA ILE A 106 -14.86 -5.30 -6.33
C ILE A 106 -15.81 -6.27 -7.03
N ASP A 107 -16.32 -7.25 -6.28
CA ASP A 107 -17.28 -8.21 -6.79
C ASP A 107 -18.56 -7.49 -7.28
N LYS A 108 -19.10 -7.95 -8.38
CA LYS A 108 -20.35 -7.43 -8.96
C LYS A 108 -21.56 -7.60 -8.04
N ASP A 109 -21.51 -8.55 -7.12
CA ASP A 109 -22.59 -8.84 -6.19
C ASP A 109 -22.50 -8.02 -4.90
N PHE A 110 -21.49 -7.17 -4.76
CA PHE A 110 -21.35 -6.29 -3.61
C PHE A 110 -22.50 -5.29 -3.54
N ARG A 111 -23.14 -5.18 -2.38
CA ARG A 111 -24.30 -4.31 -2.17
C ARG A 111 -24.01 -3.09 -1.29
N GLY A 112 -22.80 -2.96 -0.81
CA GLY A 112 -22.39 -1.79 -0.04
C GLY A 112 -21.86 -0.67 -0.93
N ASP A 113 -21.26 0.34 -0.30
CA ASP A 113 -20.67 1.48 -0.97
C ASP A 113 -19.22 1.71 -0.56
N SER A 114 -18.69 0.92 0.37
CA SER A 114 -17.32 1.13 0.85
C SER A 114 -16.67 -0.16 1.32
N PHE A 115 -15.32 -0.13 1.30
CA PHE A 115 -14.46 -1.16 1.90
C PHE A 115 -13.47 -0.50 2.85
N VAL A 116 -13.21 -1.18 3.95
CA VAL A 116 -12.13 -0.82 4.88
C VAL A 116 -10.92 -1.69 4.56
N ILE A 117 -9.76 -1.06 4.39
CA ILE A 117 -8.53 -1.74 4.03
C ILE A 117 -7.48 -1.45 5.09
N LYS A 118 -6.97 -2.51 5.71
CA LYS A 118 -5.93 -2.41 6.72
C LYS A 118 -4.72 -3.22 6.32
N HIS A 119 -3.54 -2.70 6.65
CA HIS A 119 -2.26 -3.37 6.44
C HIS A 119 -1.47 -3.35 7.72
N GLU A 120 -0.85 -4.47 8.02
CA GLU A 120 0.08 -4.58 9.12
C GLU A 120 1.51 -4.56 8.58
N LEU A 121 2.42 -4.02 9.38
CA LEU A 121 3.84 -4.05 9.10
C LEU A 121 4.51 -5.08 10.00
N ILE A 122 5.34 -5.90 9.40
CA ILE A 122 6.17 -6.85 10.14
C ILE A 122 7.60 -6.33 10.08
N GLY A 123 8.06 -5.75 11.18
CA GLY A 123 9.43 -5.27 11.29
C GLY A 123 10.43 -6.42 11.25
N VAL A 124 11.56 -6.19 10.62
CA VAL A 124 12.63 -7.17 10.53
C VAL A 124 13.96 -6.52 10.88
N THR A 125 14.95 -7.33 11.26
CA THR A 125 16.30 -6.86 11.49
C THR A 125 17.00 -6.58 10.16
N GLU A 126 18.05 -5.77 10.21
CA GLU A 126 18.87 -5.48 9.02
C GLU A 126 19.44 -6.77 8.41
N GLU A 127 19.89 -7.70 9.24
CA GLU A 127 20.44 -8.97 8.77
C GLU A 127 19.40 -9.79 8.03
N ARG A 128 18.19 -9.87 8.57
CA ARG A 128 17.08 -10.59 7.97
C ARG A 128 16.65 -9.95 6.67
N MET A 129 16.65 -8.63 6.61
CA MET A 129 16.27 -7.87 5.42
C MET A 129 17.15 -8.22 4.22
N LYS A 130 18.44 -8.43 4.43
CA LYS A 130 19.38 -8.76 3.34
C LYS A 130 19.03 -10.06 2.62
N GLU A 131 18.39 -11.00 3.31
CA GLU A 131 17.94 -12.26 2.70
C GLU A 131 16.75 -12.07 1.77
N PHE A 132 15.94 -11.04 2.02
CA PHE A 132 14.65 -10.85 1.33
C PHE A 132 14.51 -9.46 0.71
N GLU A 133 15.61 -8.75 0.50
CA GLU A 133 15.57 -7.39 -0.03
C GLU A 133 14.91 -7.35 -1.40
N TYR A 134 13.94 -6.43 -1.55
CA TYR A 134 13.29 -6.18 -2.82
C TYR A 134 14.25 -5.45 -3.75
N LYS A 135 14.46 -6.03 -4.93
CA LYS A 135 15.26 -5.41 -5.99
C LYS A 135 14.34 -5.17 -7.19
N PRO A 136 14.06 -3.91 -7.51
CA PRO A 136 13.19 -3.58 -8.65
C PRO A 136 13.75 -4.05 -9.99
#